data_2b3cd0ecca8550e512a7742326e6b6ad
#
_entry.id   2b3cd0ecca8550e512a7742326e6b6ad
#
_cell.length_a   1.000
_cell.length_b   1.000
_cell.length_c   1.000
_cell.angle_alpha   90.00
_cell.angle_beta   90.00
_cell.angle_gamma   90.00
#
_symmetry.space_group_name_H-M   'P 1'
#
loop_
_entity.id
_entity.type
_entity.pdbx_description
1 polymer ?
#
loop_
_entity_poly.entity_id
_entity_poly.type
_entity_poly.pdbx_seq_one_letter_code
_entity_poly.pdbx_strand_id
1 'polypeptide(L)'
;MGLSLRGWGRRSSLYGESEDYERRFSAKIDGLDYDDKYIFDDIAYNFLPSEISAAFALVQIDKLEDNLQNRLDNYNYLKNALSESSNFYVPSSYENAKTGWLAFPLIFQNELVNKRKDIQIFLEKAGIQTRTIFTGNILRQPVAKKFEWESFGNFEVSDEIMKSGILLVCHNRQTKEKLDFTIEKLLEVESCLR
;
A
#
# COMPACT_ATOMS: atom_id res chain seq x y z
N MET A 1 -16.81 -1.04 22.13
CA MET A 1 -17.41 -1.09 20.79
C MET A 1 -16.52 -1.79 19.76
N GLY A 2 -15.29 -1.35 19.44
CA GLY A 2 -14.46 -1.98 18.40
C GLY A 2 -14.16 -3.47 18.63
N LEU A 3 -13.91 -3.91 19.85
CA LEU A 3 -13.65 -5.33 20.18
C LEU A 3 -14.89 -6.20 19.93
N SER A 4 -16.08 -5.74 20.31
CA SER A 4 -17.33 -6.43 20.05
C SER A 4 -17.58 -6.56 18.54
N LEU A 5 -17.48 -5.45 17.80
CA LEU A 5 -17.68 -5.44 16.34
C LEU A 5 -16.71 -6.33 15.57
N ARG A 6 -15.48 -6.51 16.06
CA ARG A 6 -14.48 -7.40 15.47
C ARG A 6 -14.78 -8.89 15.67
N GLY A 7 -15.44 -9.24 16.81
CA GLY A 7 -15.63 -10.62 17.27
C GLY A 7 -17.10 -11.04 17.33
N TRP A 8 -17.82 -10.96 16.22
CA TRP A 8 -19.25 -11.35 16.08
C TRP A 8 -20.25 -10.63 16.99
N GLY A 9 -19.89 -9.54 17.65
CA GLY A 9 -20.77 -8.91 18.64
C GLY A 9 -20.84 -9.65 19.97
N ARG A 10 -19.93 -10.59 20.23
CA ARG A 10 -19.91 -11.36 21.46
C ARG A 10 -19.57 -10.49 22.67
N ARG A 11 -20.27 -10.71 23.77
CA ARG A 11 -20.01 -10.07 25.05
C ARG A 11 -18.60 -10.36 25.55
N SER A 12 -18.14 -11.61 25.45
CA SER A 12 -16.81 -12.06 25.86
C SER A 12 -15.67 -11.34 25.15
N SER A 13 -15.89 -10.84 23.93
CA SER A 13 -14.88 -10.07 23.16
C SER A 13 -14.44 -8.78 23.86
N LEU A 14 -15.22 -8.23 24.78
CA LEU A 14 -14.89 -7.01 25.53
C LEU A 14 -13.79 -7.24 26.57
N TYR A 15 -13.60 -8.50 26.99
CA TYR A 15 -12.73 -8.86 28.10
C TYR A 15 -11.56 -9.76 27.70
N GLY A 16 -11.33 -9.94 26.41
CA GLY A 16 -10.53 -11.04 25.88
C GLY A 16 -11.28 -12.37 26.02
N GLU A 17 -11.07 -13.29 25.10
CA GLU A 17 -11.71 -14.62 25.16
C GLU A 17 -11.09 -15.45 26.29
N SER A 18 -11.47 -15.13 27.53
CA SER A 18 -11.00 -15.84 28.71
C SER A 18 -11.53 -17.28 28.74
N GLU A 19 -10.66 -18.23 29.02
CA GLU A 19 -11.05 -19.62 29.34
C GLU A 19 -11.44 -19.79 30.82
N ASP A 20 -11.46 -18.72 31.60
CA ASP A 20 -11.90 -18.73 32.99
C ASP A 20 -13.36 -19.16 33.06
N TYR A 21 -13.58 -20.37 33.55
CA TYR A 21 -14.90 -21.00 33.62
C TYR A 21 -15.84 -20.29 34.60
N GLU A 22 -15.35 -19.75 35.70
CA GLU A 22 -16.17 -19.03 36.68
C GLU A 22 -16.80 -17.81 36.06
N ARG A 23 -16.02 -17.08 35.28
CA ARG A 23 -16.50 -15.92 34.53
C ARG A 23 -17.42 -16.32 33.38
N ARG A 24 -17.05 -17.33 32.58
CA ARG A 24 -17.84 -17.76 31.43
C ARG A 24 -19.27 -18.15 31.79
N PHE A 25 -19.43 -18.87 32.91
CA PHE A 25 -20.72 -19.39 33.32
C PHE A 25 -21.44 -18.52 34.37
N SER A 26 -20.94 -17.32 34.66
CA SER A 26 -21.61 -16.35 35.53
C SER A 26 -22.67 -15.51 34.80
N ALA A 27 -22.70 -15.56 33.45
CA ALA A 27 -23.60 -14.75 32.65
C ALA A 27 -25.02 -15.34 32.59
N LYS A 28 -26.01 -14.48 32.39
CA LYS A 28 -27.43 -14.88 32.29
C LYS A 28 -28.10 -14.19 31.08
N ILE A 29 -29.01 -14.92 30.45
CA ILE A 29 -29.97 -14.41 29.45
C ILE A 29 -31.35 -14.73 29.97
N ASP A 30 -32.16 -13.71 30.19
CA ASP A 30 -33.57 -13.84 30.70
C ASP A 30 -33.68 -14.74 31.96
N GLY A 31 -32.67 -14.68 32.84
CA GLY A 31 -32.60 -15.46 34.06
C GLY A 31 -32.04 -16.88 33.90
N LEU A 32 -31.75 -17.32 32.67
CA LEU A 32 -31.12 -18.59 32.37
C LEU A 32 -29.58 -18.42 32.43
N ASP A 33 -28.90 -19.30 33.19
CA ASP A 33 -27.45 -19.36 33.20
C ASP A 33 -26.93 -19.77 31.82
N TYR A 34 -25.96 -18.98 31.26
CA TYR A 34 -25.49 -19.19 29.91
C TYR A 34 -23.98 -18.95 29.81
N ASP A 35 -23.35 -19.53 28.77
CA ASP A 35 -21.93 -19.32 28.49
C ASP A 35 -21.74 -17.95 27.82
N ASP A 36 -20.97 -17.06 28.44
CA ASP A 36 -20.70 -15.69 27.98
C ASP A 36 -20.09 -15.64 26.57
N LYS A 37 -19.39 -16.68 26.13
CA LYS A 37 -18.88 -16.81 24.76
C LYS A 37 -19.95 -16.91 23.69
N TYR A 38 -21.17 -17.22 24.05
CA TYR A 38 -22.30 -17.38 23.13
C TYR A 38 -23.41 -16.35 23.38
N ILE A 39 -23.11 -15.28 24.11
CA ILE A 39 -23.99 -14.13 24.25
C ILE A 39 -23.56 -13.08 23.23
N PHE A 40 -24.48 -12.72 22.35
CA PHE A 40 -24.27 -11.74 21.28
C PHE A 40 -25.06 -10.49 21.61
N ASP A 41 -24.35 -9.39 21.94
CA ASP A 41 -24.96 -8.11 22.30
C ASP A 41 -25.18 -7.20 21.07
N ASP A 42 -24.46 -7.45 19.96
CA ASP A 42 -24.51 -6.63 18.75
C ASP A 42 -24.51 -7.48 17.48
N ILE A 43 -25.02 -6.88 16.38
CA ILE A 43 -24.80 -7.37 15.02
C ILE A 43 -23.40 -6.91 14.58
N ALA A 44 -22.50 -7.84 14.28
CA ALA A 44 -21.10 -7.54 14.02
C ALA A 44 -20.44 -8.49 13.02
N TYR A 45 -19.11 -8.34 12.85
CA TYR A 45 -18.32 -9.03 11.85
C TYR A 45 -17.36 -10.04 12.49
N ASN A 46 -16.79 -10.91 11.66
CA ASN A 46 -15.65 -11.74 12.05
C ASN A 46 -14.36 -11.17 11.42
N PHE A 47 -13.68 -10.32 12.17
CA PHE A 47 -12.39 -9.74 11.78
C PHE A 47 -11.25 -10.17 12.71
N LEU A 48 -11.44 -11.29 13.40
CA LEU A 48 -10.36 -11.87 14.22
C LEU A 48 -9.26 -12.42 13.28
N PRO A 49 -8.01 -11.98 13.43
CA PRO A 49 -6.89 -12.56 12.68
C PRO A 49 -6.65 -14.00 13.11
N SER A 50 -6.22 -14.85 12.18
CA SER A 50 -5.81 -16.20 12.53
C SER A 50 -4.46 -16.21 13.28
N GLU A 51 -4.27 -17.14 14.22
CA GLU A 51 -3.02 -17.30 14.94
C GLU A 51 -1.86 -17.69 14.00
N ILE A 52 -2.14 -18.42 12.93
CA ILE A 52 -1.14 -18.75 11.88
C ILE A 52 -0.61 -17.47 11.23
N SER A 53 -1.51 -16.54 10.89
CA SER A 53 -1.10 -15.25 10.34
C SER A 53 -0.32 -14.41 11.34
N ALA A 54 -0.68 -14.45 12.62
CA ALA A 54 0.03 -13.76 13.67
C ALA A 54 1.43 -14.35 13.90
N ALA A 55 1.56 -15.66 13.93
CA ALA A 55 2.86 -16.35 14.03
C ALA A 55 3.78 -16.01 12.84
N PHE A 56 3.24 -15.97 11.62
CA PHE A 56 4.00 -15.52 10.44
C PHE A 56 4.45 -14.06 10.58
N ALA A 57 3.55 -13.19 11.07
CA ALA A 57 3.83 -11.76 11.23
C ALA A 57 4.95 -11.50 12.26
N LEU A 58 5.05 -12.27 13.34
CA LEU A 58 6.13 -12.16 14.33
C LEU A 58 7.51 -12.26 13.66
N VAL A 59 7.70 -13.27 12.80
CA VAL A 59 8.97 -13.45 12.06
C VAL A 59 9.23 -12.28 11.08
N GLN A 60 8.19 -11.63 10.56
CA GLN A 60 8.35 -10.48 9.67
C GLN A 60 8.71 -9.20 10.44
N ILE A 61 8.24 -9.06 11.68
CA ILE A 61 8.60 -7.93 12.55
C ILE A 61 10.10 -7.91 12.81
N ASP A 62 10.71 -9.07 13.10
CA ASP A 62 12.16 -9.18 13.32
C ASP A 62 13.00 -8.73 12.11
N LYS A 63 12.42 -8.75 10.90
CA LYS A 63 13.07 -8.34 9.65
C LYS A 63 12.71 -6.92 9.21
N LEU A 64 11.89 -6.22 9.98
CA LEU A 64 11.25 -4.99 9.53
C LEU A 64 12.30 -3.89 9.25
N GLU A 65 13.19 -3.65 10.19
CA GLU A 65 14.19 -2.57 10.07
C GLU A 65 15.12 -2.78 8.87
N ASP A 66 15.65 -3.99 8.68
CA ASP A 66 16.48 -4.33 7.52
C ASP A 66 15.72 -4.16 6.21
N ASN A 67 14.45 -4.59 6.19
CA ASN A 67 13.60 -4.45 5.01
C ASN A 67 13.33 -2.98 4.67
N LEU A 68 13.10 -2.15 5.65
CA LEU A 68 12.88 -0.70 5.46
C LEU A 68 14.15 -0.02 4.97
N GLN A 69 15.31 -0.33 5.57
CA GLN A 69 16.59 0.25 5.16
C GLN A 69 16.93 -0.15 3.72
N ASN A 70 16.86 -1.43 3.37
CA ASN A 70 17.13 -1.88 2.01
C ASN A 70 16.21 -1.24 0.95
N ARG A 71 14.94 -0.99 1.29
CA ARG A 71 14.03 -0.26 0.40
C ARG A 71 14.44 1.19 0.24
N LEU A 72 14.85 1.84 1.32
CA LEU A 72 15.32 3.23 1.30
C LEU A 72 16.62 3.36 0.45
N ASP A 73 17.53 2.41 0.61
CA ASP A 73 18.78 2.37 -0.16
C ASP A 73 18.51 2.19 -1.66
N ASN A 74 17.63 1.25 -2.02
CA ASN A 74 17.21 1.04 -3.41
C ASN A 74 16.52 2.28 -3.99
N TYR A 75 15.66 2.92 -3.23
CA TYR A 75 15.00 4.16 -3.64
C TYR A 75 16.00 5.27 -3.91
N ASN A 76 16.93 5.51 -2.98
CA ASN A 76 17.95 6.53 -3.11
C ASN A 76 18.90 6.24 -4.28
N TYR A 77 19.23 4.97 -4.49
CA TYR A 77 20.06 4.55 -5.62
C TYR A 77 19.42 4.91 -6.97
N LEU A 78 18.15 4.52 -7.17
CA LEU A 78 17.39 4.87 -8.38
C LEU A 78 17.22 6.38 -8.53
N LYS A 79 16.87 7.08 -7.44
CA LYS A 79 16.66 8.53 -7.45
C LYS A 79 17.94 9.28 -7.85
N ASN A 80 19.09 8.90 -7.28
CA ASN A 80 20.35 9.54 -7.58
C ASN A 80 20.78 9.32 -9.04
N ALA A 81 20.56 8.12 -9.57
CA ALA A 81 20.88 7.80 -10.96
C ALA A 81 20.04 8.58 -11.98
N LEU A 82 18.83 9.00 -11.60
CA LEU A 82 17.94 9.75 -12.48
C LEU A 82 17.96 11.27 -12.22
N SER A 83 18.76 11.75 -11.26
CA SER A 83 18.77 13.15 -10.82
C SER A 83 19.21 14.15 -11.90
N GLU A 84 20.02 13.73 -12.86
CA GLU A 84 20.50 14.56 -13.96
C GLU A 84 19.48 14.72 -15.10
N SER A 85 18.44 13.88 -15.13
CA SER A 85 17.43 13.92 -16.19
C SER A 85 16.31 14.90 -15.85
N SER A 86 16.04 15.82 -16.77
CA SER A 86 14.88 16.72 -16.68
C SER A 86 13.56 16.05 -17.06
N ASN A 87 13.59 14.84 -17.61
CA ASN A 87 12.41 14.10 -18.05
C ASN A 87 11.78 13.22 -16.96
N PHE A 88 12.47 13.09 -15.82
CA PHE A 88 12.01 12.27 -14.70
C PHE A 88 11.90 13.09 -13.41
N TYR A 89 10.73 13.12 -12.84
CA TYR A 89 10.52 13.65 -11.50
C TYR A 89 10.31 12.52 -10.52
N VAL A 90 11.15 12.44 -9.51
CA VAL A 90 11.07 11.46 -8.41
C VAL A 90 10.62 12.18 -7.14
N PRO A 91 9.42 11.89 -6.63
CA PRO A 91 8.93 12.49 -5.39
C PRO A 91 9.88 12.27 -4.21
N SER A 92 9.93 13.19 -3.28
CA SER A 92 10.70 13.07 -2.03
C SER A 92 9.75 12.98 -0.84
N SER A 93 10.20 12.35 0.24
CA SER A 93 9.52 12.47 1.54
C SER A 93 9.70 13.87 2.11
N TYR A 94 8.75 14.30 2.94
CA TYR A 94 8.92 15.49 3.76
C TYR A 94 10.05 15.26 4.78
N GLU A 95 10.70 16.35 5.21
CA GLU A 95 11.86 16.31 6.11
C GLU A 95 11.63 15.50 7.39
N ASN A 96 10.42 15.59 7.96
CA ASN A 96 10.05 14.91 9.20
C ASN A 96 9.28 13.59 8.97
N ALA A 97 9.24 13.07 7.73
CA ALA A 97 8.55 11.84 7.41
C ALA A 97 9.52 10.71 7.10
N LYS A 98 9.35 9.56 7.77
CA LYS A 98 10.03 8.31 7.44
C LYS A 98 9.09 7.45 6.59
N THR A 99 9.55 6.98 5.44
CA THR A 99 8.79 6.09 4.56
C THR A 99 9.62 4.90 4.13
N GLY A 100 8.99 3.73 4.10
CA GLY A 100 9.61 2.49 3.65
C GLY A 100 9.54 2.27 2.14
N TRP A 101 9.11 3.25 1.35
CA TRP A 101 9.04 3.20 -0.12
C TRP A 101 8.63 1.81 -0.67
N LEU A 102 7.36 1.49 -0.61
CA LEU A 102 6.82 0.21 -1.11
C LEU A 102 7.15 -0.01 -2.59
N ALA A 103 7.15 1.06 -3.36
CA ALA A 103 7.50 1.12 -4.78
C ALA A 103 8.25 2.41 -5.07
N PHE A 104 8.92 2.49 -6.21
CA PHE A 104 9.60 3.67 -6.71
C PHE A 104 8.65 4.46 -7.61
N PRO A 105 8.12 5.61 -7.16
CA PRO A 105 7.28 6.46 -7.98
C PRO A 105 8.14 7.27 -8.95
N LEU A 106 7.70 7.33 -10.20
CA LEU A 106 8.35 8.10 -11.26
C LEU A 106 7.29 8.84 -12.07
N ILE A 107 7.47 10.14 -12.23
CA ILE A 107 6.57 11.00 -13.00
C ILE A 107 7.33 11.49 -14.22
N PHE A 108 6.81 11.19 -15.40
CA PHE A 108 7.38 11.65 -16.66
C PHE A 108 7.13 13.13 -16.86
N GLN A 109 8.14 13.86 -17.33
CA GLN A 109 8.13 15.28 -17.57
C GLN A 109 8.39 15.59 -19.05
N ASN A 110 8.20 16.83 -19.44
CA ASN A 110 8.53 17.35 -20.76
C ASN A 110 7.96 16.50 -21.91
N GLU A 111 8.81 16.01 -22.79
CA GLU A 111 8.43 15.24 -23.97
C GLU A 111 7.82 13.87 -23.65
N LEU A 112 8.09 13.33 -22.44
CA LEU A 112 7.63 12.02 -22.01
C LEU A 112 6.23 12.03 -21.35
N VAL A 113 5.67 13.19 -21.00
CA VAL A 113 4.39 13.34 -20.28
C VAL A 113 3.24 12.54 -20.93
N ASN A 114 3.15 12.52 -22.26
CA ASN A 114 2.08 11.85 -22.99
C ASN A 114 2.43 10.41 -23.41
N LYS A 115 3.64 9.94 -23.11
CA LYS A 115 4.19 8.65 -23.61
C LYS A 115 4.13 7.53 -22.58
N ARG A 116 3.48 7.73 -21.43
CA ARG A 116 3.43 6.74 -20.35
C ARG A 116 3.09 5.33 -20.84
N LYS A 117 2.07 5.17 -21.70
CA LYS A 117 1.66 3.86 -22.22
C LYS A 117 2.79 3.19 -22.99
N ASP A 118 3.46 3.90 -23.87
CA ASP A 118 4.52 3.34 -24.70
C ASP A 118 5.74 3.00 -23.87
N ILE A 119 6.05 3.84 -22.89
CA ILE A 119 7.12 3.60 -21.92
C ILE A 119 6.82 2.34 -21.06
N GLN A 120 5.61 2.20 -20.56
CA GLN A 120 5.22 1.00 -19.81
C GLN A 120 5.35 -0.26 -20.68
N ILE A 121 4.88 -0.21 -21.93
CA ILE A 121 5.01 -1.34 -22.86
C ILE A 121 6.48 -1.68 -23.11
N PHE A 122 7.34 -0.68 -23.29
CA PHE A 122 8.78 -0.86 -23.49
C PHE A 122 9.42 -1.55 -22.27
N LEU A 123 9.17 -1.03 -21.07
CA LEU A 123 9.70 -1.58 -19.82
C LEU A 123 9.19 -3.01 -19.53
N GLU A 124 7.89 -3.25 -19.72
CA GLU A 124 7.30 -4.59 -19.53
C GLU A 124 7.88 -5.61 -20.53
N LYS A 125 8.12 -5.24 -21.79
CA LYS A 125 8.81 -6.08 -22.77
C LYS A 125 10.26 -6.39 -22.37
N ALA A 126 10.91 -5.49 -21.68
CA ALA A 126 12.23 -5.70 -21.11
C ALA A 126 12.22 -6.54 -19.81
N GLY A 127 11.04 -6.96 -19.33
CA GLY A 127 10.88 -7.71 -18.08
C GLY A 127 10.85 -6.85 -16.82
N ILE A 128 10.70 -5.53 -16.95
CA ILE A 128 10.56 -4.59 -15.84
C ILE A 128 9.08 -4.33 -15.60
N GLN A 129 8.56 -4.88 -14.50
CA GLN A 129 7.16 -4.71 -14.15
C GLN A 129 6.84 -3.26 -13.77
N THR A 130 5.76 -2.72 -14.32
CA THR A 130 5.27 -1.38 -14.03
C THR A 130 3.85 -1.38 -13.48
N ARG A 131 3.48 -0.33 -12.77
CA ARG A 131 2.09 -0.05 -12.36
C ARG A 131 1.80 1.42 -12.52
N THR A 132 0.54 1.78 -12.62
CA THR A 132 0.09 3.17 -12.45
C THR A 132 0.16 3.55 -10.98
N ILE A 133 0.25 4.83 -10.67
CA ILE A 133 0.19 5.31 -9.29
C ILE A 133 -1.26 5.21 -8.82
N PHE A 134 -1.61 4.08 -8.21
CA PHE A 134 -2.97 3.71 -7.78
C PHE A 134 -4.02 4.02 -8.87
N THR A 135 -5.08 4.71 -8.47
CA THR A 135 -6.18 5.14 -9.34
C THR A 135 -5.87 6.44 -10.10
N GLY A 136 -4.74 7.09 -9.83
CA GLY A 136 -4.51 8.46 -10.24
C GLY A 136 -5.51 9.40 -9.55
N ASN A 137 -6.28 10.16 -10.33
CA ASN A 137 -7.38 10.96 -9.80
C ASN A 137 -8.66 10.11 -9.68
N ILE A 138 -9.11 9.85 -8.47
CA ILE A 138 -10.31 9.02 -8.20
C ILE A 138 -11.57 9.61 -8.85
N LEU A 139 -11.66 10.94 -8.98
CA LEU A 139 -12.82 11.59 -9.60
C LEU A 139 -12.90 11.34 -11.12
N ARG A 140 -11.84 10.88 -11.75
CA ARG A 140 -11.81 10.45 -13.16
C ARG A 140 -12.20 8.99 -13.34
N GLN A 141 -12.25 8.21 -12.27
CA GLN A 141 -12.61 6.80 -12.33
C GLN A 141 -14.13 6.64 -12.56
N PRO A 142 -14.57 5.59 -13.29
CA PRO A 142 -15.99 5.35 -13.54
C PRO A 142 -16.83 5.24 -12.27
N VAL A 143 -16.26 4.75 -11.18
CA VAL A 143 -16.94 4.62 -9.88
C VAL A 143 -17.37 5.97 -9.32
N ALA A 144 -16.64 7.04 -9.58
CA ALA A 144 -16.99 8.38 -9.10
C ALA A 144 -18.37 8.86 -9.62
N LYS A 145 -18.81 8.37 -10.78
CA LYS A 145 -20.12 8.69 -11.35
C LYS A 145 -21.30 8.02 -10.61
N LYS A 146 -21.02 7.09 -9.70
CA LYS A 146 -22.05 6.34 -8.96
C LYS A 146 -22.38 6.94 -7.60
N PHE A 147 -21.66 7.97 -7.18
CA PHE A 147 -21.79 8.60 -5.88
C PHE A 147 -21.84 10.12 -6.03
N GLU A 148 -22.47 10.77 -5.09
CA GLU A 148 -22.36 12.22 -4.92
C GLU A 148 -21.06 12.51 -4.15
N TRP A 149 -20.22 13.38 -4.71
CA TRP A 149 -18.95 13.77 -4.12
C TRP A 149 -18.94 15.25 -3.84
N GLU A 150 -18.48 15.61 -2.65
CA GLU A 150 -18.00 16.95 -2.41
C GLU A 150 -16.52 17.01 -2.81
N SER A 151 -16.17 17.93 -3.69
CA SER A 151 -14.79 18.12 -4.14
C SER A 151 -14.31 19.52 -3.80
N PHE A 152 -13.06 19.63 -3.38
CA PHE A 152 -12.43 20.89 -3.02
C PHE A 152 -11.10 21.06 -3.75
N GLY A 153 -10.95 22.21 -4.46
CA GLY A 153 -9.75 22.53 -5.23
C GLY A 153 -9.80 22.06 -6.68
N ASN A 154 -8.66 22.15 -7.38
CA ASN A 154 -8.56 21.95 -8.85
C ASN A 154 -7.96 20.61 -9.22
N PHE A 155 -7.49 19.74 -8.51
CA PHE A 155 -6.96 18.38 -8.80
C PHE A 155 -5.95 18.28 -9.96
N GLU A 156 -5.31 19.35 -10.38
CA GLU A 156 -4.35 19.38 -11.50
C GLU A 156 -3.19 18.41 -11.27
N VAL A 157 -2.62 18.40 -10.06
CA VAL A 157 -1.52 17.50 -9.69
C VAL A 157 -1.97 16.02 -9.76
N SER A 158 -3.19 15.70 -9.30
CA SER A 158 -3.71 14.34 -9.39
C SER A 158 -3.95 13.90 -10.83
N ASP A 159 -4.40 14.82 -11.69
CA ASP A 159 -4.58 14.57 -13.12
C ASP A 159 -3.20 14.37 -13.82
N GLU A 160 -2.20 15.17 -13.47
CA GLU A 160 -0.84 15.02 -13.97
C GLU A 160 -0.24 13.67 -13.57
N ILE A 161 -0.34 13.29 -12.31
CA ILE A 161 0.11 11.98 -11.82
C ILE A 161 -0.64 10.84 -12.54
N MET A 162 -1.94 10.98 -12.75
CA MET A 162 -2.73 9.99 -13.49
C MET A 162 -2.26 9.86 -14.94
N LYS A 163 -1.84 10.96 -15.57
CA LYS A 163 -1.41 11.01 -16.95
C LYS A 163 0.00 10.46 -17.16
N SER A 164 0.95 10.81 -16.30
CA SER A 164 2.40 10.62 -16.51
C SER A 164 3.10 9.78 -15.45
N GLY A 165 2.39 9.36 -14.38
CA GLY A 165 3.00 8.63 -13.27
C GLY A 165 3.00 7.13 -13.43
N ILE A 166 4.12 6.49 -13.04
CA ILE A 166 4.26 5.03 -12.89
C ILE A 166 4.90 4.67 -11.56
N LEU A 167 4.71 3.41 -11.17
CA LEU A 167 5.43 2.77 -10.08
C LEU A 167 6.33 1.68 -10.65
N LEU A 168 7.58 1.67 -10.21
CA LEU A 168 8.56 0.62 -10.45
C LEU A 168 8.84 -0.15 -9.17
N VAL A 169 9.48 -1.31 -9.30
CA VAL A 169 9.81 -2.16 -8.16
C VAL A 169 10.89 -1.50 -7.32
N CYS A 170 10.65 -1.40 -6.00
CA CYS A 170 11.59 -0.92 -5.00
C CYS A 170 11.67 -1.89 -3.81
N HIS A 171 11.64 -3.20 -4.11
CA HIS A 171 11.59 -4.24 -3.11
C HIS A 171 12.96 -4.42 -2.43
N ASN A 172 12.95 -4.78 -1.13
CA ASN A 172 14.16 -4.99 -0.31
C ASN A 172 15.11 -6.09 -0.83
N ARG A 173 14.65 -6.96 -1.76
CA ARG A 173 15.48 -8.01 -2.38
C ARG A 173 15.90 -7.68 -3.81
N GLN A 174 15.84 -6.42 -4.23
CA GLN A 174 16.44 -6.01 -5.50
C GLN A 174 17.95 -6.09 -5.39
N THR A 175 18.59 -6.71 -6.40
CA THR A 175 20.05 -6.69 -6.50
C THR A 175 20.50 -5.45 -7.27
N LYS A 176 21.77 -5.09 -7.09
CA LYS A 176 22.34 -3.94 -7.78
C LYS A 176 22.23 -4.08 -9.30
N GLU A 177 22.47 -5.26 -9.83
CA GLU A 177 22.38 -5.54 -11.27
C GLU A 177 20.99 -5.30 -11.82
N LYS A 178 19.94 -5.62 -11.05
CA LYS A 178 18.54 -5.36 -11.45
C LYS A 178 18.22 -3.87 -11.41
N LEU A 179 18.75 -3.15 -10.43
CA LEU A 179 18.59 -1.70 -10.34
C LEU A 179 19.33 -1.02 -11.49
N ASP A 180 20.58 -1.42 -11.79
CA ASP A 180 21.38 -0.90 -12.89
C ASP A 180 20.67 -1.15 -14.24
N PHE A 181 20.13 -2.34 -14.45
CA PHE A 181 19.34 -2.66 -15.64
C PHE A 181 18.08 -1.78 -15.76
N THR A 182 17.39 -1.53 -14.64
CA THR A 182 16.22 -0.64 -14.63
C THR A 182 16.62 0.79 -15.02
N ILE A 183 17.74 1.29 -14.49
CA ILE A 183 18.28 2.61 -14.82
C ILE A 183 18.64 2.68 -16.31
N GLU A 184 19.37 1.69 -16.83
CA GLU A 184 19.73 1.60 -18.24
C GLU A 184 18.51 1.72 -19.15
N LYS A 185 17.45 0.94 -18.86
CA LYS A 185 16.23 0.97 -19.66
C LYS A 185 15.44 2.27 -19.54
N LEU A 186 15.46 2.93 -18.40
CA LEU A 186 14.86 4.26 -18.25
C LEU A 186 15.62 5.33 -19.05
N LEU A 187 16.94 5.31 -19.04
CA LEU A 187 17.76 6.23 -19.84
C LEU A 187 17.63 5.95 -21.35
N GLU A 188 17.44 4.67 -21.74
CA GLU A 188 17.17 4.29 -23.12
C GLU A 188 15.84 4.87 -23.63
N VAL A 189 14.81 4.95 -22.76
CA VAL A 189 13.53 5.61 -23.09
C VAL A 189 13.74 7.06 -23.53
N GLU A 190 14.61 7.80 -22.90
CA GLU A 190 14.91 9.20 -23.28
C GLU A 190 15.49 9.32 -24.69
N SER A 191 16.26 8.33 -25.10
CA SER A 191 16.88 8.34 -26.44
C SER A 191 15.96 7.82 -27.55
N CYS A 192 15.10 6.84 -27.25
CA CYS A 192 14.28 6.13 -28.23
C CYS A 192 12.90 6.76 -28.45
N LEU A 193 12.38 7.51 -27.48
CA LEU A 193 11.03 8.07 -27.50
C LEU A 193 11.00 9.62 -27.57
N ARG A 194 12.10 10.24 -27.89
CA ARG A 194 12.15 11.67 -28.23
C ARG A 194 11.39 11.99 -29.50
#